data_a3ba0327af30b28d3594d32488d39dc8
#
_entry.id   a3ba0327af30b28d3594d32488d39dc8
#
_cell.length_a   1.000
_cell.length_b   1.000
_cell.length_c   1.000
_cell.angle_alpha   90.00
_cell.angle_beta   90.00
_cell.angle_gamma   90.00
#
_symmetry.space_group_name_H-M   'P 1'
#
loop_
_entity.id
_entity.type
_entity.pdbx_description
1 polymer ?
#
loop_
_entity_poly.entity_id
_entity_poly.type
_entity_poly.pdbx_seq_one_letter_code
_entity_poly.pdbx_strand_id
1 'polypeptide(L)'
;MIKNGAETSRVEDSVLRICRSRGFYHVNIFTTPTVIIISDEKFDGFSFMKTIQSRGINLNKISLLNSFSREFVSDKEYDIDNAIARLYEIQDVKPYPLWLFYSCTGIASACFACLLGGNYVLNFILTFIIAIFAAITYDKTMKISAISAFSCLVSSFLIALSGVLLVEIGILDDPKMLIVGAIMPLLPGVAFIKAIRDLISGNLISGISRAFDAAMIIIAIASGVGFVLDTWYRIGGPF
;
A
#
# COMPACT_ATOMS: atom_id res chain seq x y z
N MET A 1 12.62 -6.57 1.82
CA MET A 1 12.31 -5.13 2.01
C MET A 1 11.45 -4.56 0.89
N ILE A 2 11.88 -4.56 -0.39
CA ILE A 2 11.12 -3.97 -1.52
C ILE A 2 9.75 -4.61 -1.68
N LYS A 3 9.64 -5.94 -1.63
CA LYS A 3 8.36 -6.66 -1.68
C LYS A 3 7.34 -6.17 -0.65
N ASN A 4 7.81 -5.69 0.51
CA ASN A 4 6.99 -5.17 1.60
C ASN A 4 6.82 -3.65 1.57
N GLY A 5 7.23 -2.99 0.47
CA GLY A 5 7.03 -1.57 0.26
C GLY A 5 8.07 -0.66 0.91
N ALA A 6 9.30 -1.13 1.15
CA ALA A 6 10.40 -0.26 1.57
C ALA A 6 10.78 0.73 0.45
N GLU A 7 11.35 1.87 0.86
CA GLU A 7 11.91 2.88 -0.05
C GLU A 7 13.16 2.33 -0.74
N THR A 8 13.36 2.70 -2.00
CA THR A 8 14.47 2.22 -2.82
C THR A 8 15.82 2.56 -2.19
N SER A 9 16.02 3.82 -1.83
CA SER A 9 17.26 4.29 -1.19
C SER A 9 17.57 3.59 0.13
N ARG A 10 16.55 3.30 0.95
CA ARG A 10 16.72 2.57 2.21
C ARG A 10 17.16 1.13 1.98
N VAL A 11 16.68 0.49 0.94
CA VAL A 11 17.08 -0.89 0.61
C VAL A 11 18.53 -0.91 0.14
N GLU A 12 18.90 -0.02 -0.76
CA GLU A 12 20.27 0.12 -1.24
C GLU A 12 21.26 0.36 -0.11
N ASP A 13 20.97 1.32 0.77
CA ASP A 13 21.78 1.63 1.95
C ASP A 13 21.91 0.43 2.92
N SER A 14 20.83 -0.29 3.16
CA SER A 14 20.84 -1.49 4.01
C SER A 14 21.70 -2.61 3.43
N VAL A 15 21.59 -2.88 2.13
CA VAL A 15 22.39 -3.92 1.46
C VAL A 15 23.86 -3.51 1.38
N LEU A 16 24.15 -2.22 1.04
CA LEU A 16 25.53 -1.71 1.04
C LEU A 16 26.20 -1.85 2.40
N ARG A 17 25.49 -1.52 3.50
CA ARG A 17 26.03 -1.68 4.86
C ARG A 17 26.32 -3.14 5.19
N ILE A 18 25.43 -4.07 4.83
CA ILE A 18 25.65 -5.51 5.03
C ILE A 18 26.86 -5.98 4.25
N CYS A 19 26.97 -5.63 2.97
CA CYS A 19 28.11 -6.02 2.13
C CYS A 19 29.45 -5.47 2.69
N ARG A 20 29.49 -4.18 3.04
CA ARG A 20 30.69 -3.54 3.61
C ARG A 20 31.11 -4.13 4.95
N SER A 21 30.16 -4.54 5.79
CA SER A 21 30.48 -5.18 7.10
C SER A 21 31.18 -6.53 6.93
N ARG A 22 31.06 -7.15 5.76
CA ARG A 22 31.70 -8.44 5.41
C ARG A 22 32.86 -8.29 4.43
N GLY A 23 33.38 -7.06 4.22
CA GLY A 23 34.56 -6.80 3.41
C GLY A 23 34.31 -6.61 1.91
N PHE A 24 33.04 -6.59 1.48
CA PHE A 24 32.67 -6.32 0.09
C PHE A 24 32.51 -4.82 -0.13
N TYR A 25 33.57 -4.14 -0.57
CA TYR A 25 33.60 -2.67 -0.70
C TYR A 25 33.28 -2.17 -2.11
N HIS A 26 33.38 -3.03 -3.14
CA HIS A 26 33.19 -2.70 -4.56
C HIS A 26 31.82 -3.14 -5.10
N VAL A 27 30.81 -3.17 -4.22
CA VAL A 27 29.47 -3.58 -4.58
C VAL A 27 28.67 -2.41 -5.08
N ASN A 28 28.07 -2.57 -6.27
CA ASN A 28 27.09 -1.68 -6.85
C ASN A 28 25.69 -2.29 -6.72
N ILE A 29 24.73 -1.47 -6.33
CA ILE A 29 23.35 -1.92 -6.16
C ILE A 29 22.45 -1.01 -6.97
N PHE A 30 21.63 -1.61 -7.80
CA PHE A 30 20.57 -0.94 -8.53
C PHE A 30 19.23 -1.56 -8.17
N THR A 31 18.32 -0.73 -7.72
CA THR A 31 17.04 -1.19 -7.20
C THR A 31 15.89 -0.43 -7.83
N THR A 32 14.90 -1.18 -8.32
CA THR A 32 13.60 -0.65 -8.76
C THR A 32 12.48 -1.38 -8.01
N PRO A 33 11.22 -0.93 -8.11
CA PRO A 33 10.09 -1.66 -7.51
C PRO A 33 9.92 -3.10 -8.03
N THR A 34 10.48 -3.42 -9.19
CA THR A 34 10.31 -4.72 -9.88
C THR A 34 11.55 -5.58 -9.93
N VAL A 35 12.74 -4.99 -9.73
CA VAL A 35 14.00 -5.72 -9.84
C VAL A 35 15.04 -5.15 -8.88
N ILE A 36 15.90 -6.03 -8.36
CA ILE A 36 17.14 -5.67 -7.67
C ILE A 36 18.30 -6.32 -8.39
N ILE A 37 19.35 -5.55 -8.65
CA ILE A 37 20.61 -5.99 -9.25
C ILE A 37 21.71 -5.65 -8.25
N ILE A 38 22.57 -6.62 -7.96
CA ILE A 38 23.73 -6.48 -7.10
C ILE A 38 24.93 -6.98 -7.89
N SER A 39 25.95 -6.15 -8.08
CA SER A 39 27.18 -6.51 -8.78
C SER A 39 28.41 -6.19 -7.94
N ASP A 40 29.46 -6.98 -8.07
CA ASP A 40 30.77 -6.71 -7.48
C ASP A 40 31.81 -6.58 -8.60
N GLU A 41 32.43 -5.43 -8.75
CA GLU A 41 33.41 -5.17 -9.80
C GLU A 41 34.74 -5.92 -9.58
N LYS A 42 35.04 -6.35 -8.37
CA LYS A 42 36.30 -6.98 -8.00
C LYS A 42 36.36 -8.47 -8.35
N PHE A 43 35.21 -9.13 -8.48
CA PHE A 43 35.11 -10.57 -8.77
C PHE A 43 34.61 -10.82 -10.20
N ASP A 44 35.43 -10.56 -11.20
CA ASP A 44 35.17 -10.83 -12.63
C ASP A 44 33.79 -10.36 -13.17
N GLY A 45 33.28 -9.26 -12.61
CA GLY A 45 32.00 -8.71 -13.03
C GLY A 45 30.78 -9.54 -12.60
N PHE A 46 30.87 -10.25 -11.51
CA PHE A 46 29.78 -11.04 -10.95
C PHE A 46 28.55 -10.18 -10.62
N SER A 47 27.40 -10.55 -11.14
CA SER A 47 26.15 -9.85 -10.89
C SER A 47 24.98 -10.80 -10.58
N PHE A 48 24.18 -10.42 -9.61
CA PHE A 48 22.92 -11.06 -9.28
C PHE A 48 21.75 -10.16 -9.64
N MET A 49 20.75 -10.75 -10.28
CA MET A 49 19.47 -10.10 -10.53
C MET A 49 18.33 -10.92 -9.91
N LYS A 50 17.44 -10.23 -9.19
CA LYS A 50 16.22 -10.83 -8.66
C LYS A 50 15.01 -9.99 -9.02
N THR A 51 14.03 -10.60 -9.68
CA THR A 51 12.75 -9.97 -10.01
C THR A 51 11.78 -10.04 -8.83
N ILE A 52 10.93 -9.03 -8.70
CA ILE A 52 9.93 -8.88 -7.65
C ILE A 52 8.55 -8.93 -8.30
N GLN A 53 7.87 -10.08 -8.21
CA GLN A 53 6.59 -10.30 -8.88
C GLN A 53 5.38 -9.80 -8.06
N SER A 54 5.44 -9.86 -6.72
CA SER A 54 4.36 -9.43 -5.85
C SER A 54 4.81 -8.29 -4.95
N ARG A 55 4.01 -7.26 -4.84
CA ARG A 55 4.27 -6.08 -4.00
C ARG A 55 3.13 -5.87 -3.02
N GLY A 56 3.46 -5.48 -1.80
CA GLY A 56 2.51 -5.17 -0.75
C GLY A 56 3.10 -4.17 0.23
N ILE A 57 2.34 -3.77 1.22
CA ILE A 57 2.82 -2.92 2.31
C ILE A 57 2.77 -3.73 3.59
N ASN A 58 3.94 -4.00 4.19
CA ASN A 58 4.04 -4.64 5.49
C ASN A 58 5.15 -3.95 6.31
N LEU A 59 4.75 -2.93 7.08
CA LEU A 59 5.66 -2.11 7.87
C LEU A 59 6.32 -2.92 8.99
N ASN A 60 5.64 -3.93 9.54
CA ASN A 60 6.21 -4.80 10.57
C ASN A 60 7.41 -5.58 10.03
N LYS A 61 7.27 -6.22 8.86
CA LYS A 61 8.40 -6.92 8.22
C LYS A 61 9.53 -5.97 7.85
N ILE A 62 9.24 -4.72 7.44
CA ILE A 62 10.28 -3.71 7.19
C ILE A 62 11.03 -3.38 8.47
N SER A 63 10.32 -3.21 9.60
CA SER A 63 10.93 -2.92 10.90
C SER A 63 11.84 -4.06 11.35
N LEU A 64 11.37 -5.31 11.27
CA LEU A 64 12.15 -6.50 11.62
C LEU A 64 13.41 -6.64 10.76
N LEU A 65 13.30 -6.40 9.43
CA LEU A 65 14.43 -6.43 8.52
C LEU A 65 15.44 -5.30 8.79
N ASN A 66 14.97 -4.13 9.20
CA ASN A 66 15.83 -3.04 9.64
C ASN A 66 16.61 -3.39 10.92
N SER A 67 15.93 -3.97 11.92
CA SER A 67 16.57 -4.41 13.15
C SER A 67 17.60 -5.49 12.88
N PHE A 68 17.24 -6.49 12.08
CA PHE A 68 18.17 -7.53 11.63
C PHE A 68 19.40 -6.95 10.91
N SER A 69 19.21 -6.00 9.99
CA SER A 69 20.32 -5.37 9.27
C SER A 69 21.31 -4.66 10.21
N ARG A 70 20.81 -4.01 11.25
CA ARG A 70 21.65 -3.33 12.25
C ARG A 70 22.40 -4.33 13.14
N GLU A 71 21.71 -5.36 13.61
CA GLU A 71 22.28 -6.44 14.41
C GLU A 71 23.39 -7.15 13.64
N PHE A 72 23.12 -7.56 12.41
CA PHE A 72 24.10 -8.23 11.53
C PHE A 72 25.35 -7.39 11.24
N VAL A 73 25.20 -6.08 11.10
CA VAL A 73 26.31 -5.14 10.86
C VAL A 73 27.13 -4.89 12.12
N SER A 74 26.48 -4.85 13.29
CA SER A 74 27.17 -4.59 14.56
C SER A 74 28.00 -5.79 15.03
N ASP A 75 27.58 -7.01 14.73
CA ASP A 75 28.28 -8.24 15.09
C ASP A 75 29.02 -8.81 13.87
N LYS A 76 30.35 -8.67 13.86
CA LYS A 76 31.20 -9.17 12.78
C LYS A 76 31.33 -10.71 12.75
N GLU A 77 31.10 -11.35 13.90
CA GLU A 77 31.18 -12.81 14.05
C GLU A 77 29.80 -13.47 13.86
N TYR A 78 28.75 -12.69 13.54
CA TYR A 78 27.41 -13.22 13.31
C TYR A 78 27.46 -14.31 12.22
N ASP A 79 27.09 -15.52 12.59
CA ASP A 79 27.11 -16.68 11.70
C ASP A 79 26.11 -16.52 10.55
N ILE A 80 26.56 -16.86 9.33
CA ILE A 80 25.76 -16.70 8.11
C ILE A 80 24.54 -17.63 8.10
N ASP A 81 24.67 -18.86 8.61
CA ASP A 81 23.55 -19.80 8.65
C ASP A 81 22.46 -19.33 9.61
N ASN A 82 22.84 -18.80 10.77
CA ASN A 82 21.92 -18.16 11.71
C ASN A 82 21.25 -16.90 11.10
N ALA A 83 22.00 -16.12 10.32
CA ALA A 83 21.46 -14.96 9.62
C ALA A 83 20.39 -15.35 8.60
N ILE A 84 20.65 -16.40 7.82
CA ILE A 84 19.70 -16.94 6.84
C ILE A 84 18.46 -17.50 7.54
N ALA A 85 18.63 -18.27 8.62
CA ALA A 85 17.52 -18.78 9.42
C ALA A 85 16.63 -17.65 9.94
N ARG A 86 17.25 -16.58 10.48
CA ARG A 86 16.52 -15.39 10.95
C ARG A 86 15.75 -14.67 9.85
N LEU A 87 16.30 -14.58 8.65
CA LEU A 87 15.60 -14.01 7.49
C LEU A 87 14.38 -14.84 7.09
N TYR A 88 14.45 -16.17 7.15
CA TYR A 88 13.30 -17.05 6.92
C TYR A 88 12.22 -16.86 8.01
N GLU A 89 12.60 -16.79 9.27
CA GLU A 89 11.64 -16.48 10.36
C GLU A 89 10.90 -15.15 10.09
N ILE A 90 11.62 -14.09 9.70
CA ILE A 90 11.00 -12.81 9.36
C ILE A 90 10.09 -12.93 8.13
N GLN A 91 10.47 -13.75 7.16
CA GLN A 91 9.64 -14.00 5.98
C GLN A 91 8.32 -14.67 6.35
N ASP A 92 8.32 -15.59 7.31
CA ASP A 92 7.16 -16.38 7.73
C ASP A 92 6.27 -15.70 8.77
N VAL A 93 6.66 -14.50 9.23
CA VAL A 93 5.81 -13.69 10.13
C VAL A 93 4.42 -13.51 9.49
N LYS A 94 3.40 -14.00 10.19
CA LYS A 94 2.00 -13.94 9.74
C LYS A 94 1.50 -12.48 9.74
N PRO A 95 0.68 -12.13 8.75
CA PRO A 95 -0.02 -10.84 8.78
C PRO A 95 -1.02 -10.79 9.95
N TYR A 96 -1.46 -9.58 10.29
CA TYR A 96 -2.52 -9.40 11.27
C TYR A 96 -3.81 -10.13 10.84
N PRO A 97 -4.64 -10.59 11.80
CA PRO A 97 -5.89 -11.26 11.48
C PRO A 97 -6.83 -10.33 10.71
N LEU A 98 -7.52 -10.87 9.71
CA LEU A 98 -8.36 -10.10 8.79
C LEU A 98 -9.47 -9.32 9.50
N TRP A 99 -10.06 -9.89 10.57
CA TRP A 99 -11.11 -9.20 11.31
C TRP A 99 -10.60 -7.89 11.94
N LEU A 100 -9.37 -7.90 12.48
CA LEU A 100 -8.75 -6.71 13.04
C LEU A 100 -8.47 -5.67 11.94
N PHE A 101 -7.96 -6.12 10.80
CA PHE A 101 -7.70 -5.24 9.65
C PHE A 101 -8.99 -4.55 9.16
N TYR A 102 -10.08 -5.30 8.96
CA TYR A 102 -11.35 -4.73 8.50
C TYR A 102 -11.98 -3.80 9.54
N SER A 103 -11.93 -4.16 10.83
CA SER A 103 -12.45 -3.31 11.89
C SER A 103 -11.68 -1.99 12.01
N CYS A 104 -10.35 -2.03 11.97
CA CYS A 104 -9.53 -0.82 11.98
C CYS A 104 -9.77 0.04 10.74
N THR A 105 -9.92 -0.56 9.56
CA THR A 105 -10.25 0.15 8.32
C THR A 105 -11.60 0.85 8.45
N GLY A 106 -12.63 0.15 8.96
CA GLY A 106 -13.95 0.72 9.19
C GLY A 106 -13.91 1.92 10.18
N ILE A 107 -13.21 1.76 11.31
CA ILE A 107 -13.07 2.85 12.30
C ILE A 107 -12.36 4.07 11.68
N ALA A 108 -11.26 3.85 10.97
CA ALA A 108 -10.52 4.93 10.32
C ALA A 108 -11.40 5.69 9.32
N SER A 109 -12.13 4.97 8.46
CA SER A 109 -13.08 5.55 7.49
C SER A 109 -14.19 6.36 8.17
N ALA A 110 -14.79 5.80 9.23
CA ALA A 110 -15.84 6.46 9.98
C ALA A 110 -15.34 7.75 10.67
N CYS A 111 -14.14 7.72 11.25
CA CYS A 111 -13.51 8.91 11.81
C CYS A 111 -13.27 9.99 10.74
N PHE A 112 -12.81 9.63 9.54
CA PHE A 112 -12.66 10.59 8.44
C PHE A 112 -13.99 11.20 8.01
N ALA A 113 -15.05 10.40 7.90
CA ALA A 113 -16.39 10.93 7.58
C ALA A 113 -16.86 11.95 8.62
N CYS A 114 -16.64 11.69 9.90
CA CYS A 114 -17.00 12.63 10.96
C CYS A 114 -16.16 13.92 10.96
N LEU A 115 -14.86 13.82 10.63
CA LEU A 115 -13.98 14.98 10.52
C LEU A 115 -14.40 15.94 9.39
N LEU A 116 -15.03 15.43 8.34
CA LEU A 116 -15.50 16.22 7.20
C LEU A 116 -16.83 16.95 7.46
N GLY A 117 -17.53 16.59 8.53
CA GLY A 117 -18.80 17.21 8.93
C GLY A 117 -20.01 16.29 8.73
N GLY A 118 -21.16 16.68 9.28
CA GLY A 118 -22.41 15.93 9.19
C GLY A 118 -22.93 15.41 10.54
N ASN A 119 -23.94 14.56 10.50
CA ASN A 119 -24.47 13.87 11.69
C ASN A 119 -23.46 12.84 12.18
N TYR A 120 -22.75 13.17 13.26
CA TYR A 120 -21.60 12.39 13.73
C TYR A 120 -21.92 10.90 13.98
N VAL A 121 -23.03 10.59 14.64
CA VAL A 121 -23.37 9.20 15.03
C VAL A 121 -23.82 8.38 13.82
N LEU A 122 -24.74 8.92 13.03
CA LEU A 122 -25.30 8.22 11.87
C LEU A 122 -24.24 8.00 10.80
N ASN A 123 -23.52 9.05 10.41
CA ASN A 123 -22.43 8.95 9.44
C ASN A 123 -21.33 8.02 9.90
N PHE A 124 -20.99 8.01 11.21
CA PHE A 124 -19.99 7.10 11.76
C PHE A 124 -20.41 5.63 11.55
N ILE A 125 -21.63 5.26 11.98
CA ILE A 125 -22.10 3.87 11.90
C ILE A 125 -22.21 3.40 10.44
N LEU A 126 -22.81 4.21 9.57
CA LEU A 126 -23.02 3.85 8.18
C LEU A 126 -21.69 3.74 7.43
N THR A 127 -20.79 4.71 7.62
CA THR A 127 -19.45 4.67 6.99
C THR A 127 -18.64 3.49 7.49
N PHE A 128 -18.69 3.17 8.78
CA PHE A 128 -18.04 1.99 9.35
C PHE A 128 -18.45 0.71 8.65
N ILE A 129 -19.76 0.48 8.51
CA ILE A 129 -20.30 -0.72 7.87
C ILE A 129 -19.91 -0.79 6.37
N ILE A 130 -20.10 0.31 5.65
CA ILE A 130 -19.82 0.37 4.21
C ILE A 130 -18.33 0.22 3.94
N ALA A 131 -17.46 0.82 4.74
CA ALA A 131 -16.02 0.70 4.59
C ALA A 131 -15.51 -0.74 4.82
N ILE A 132 -16.07 -1.46 5.79
CA ILE A 132 -15.79 -2.89 5.99
C ILE A 132 -16.22 -3.70 4.75
N PHE A 133 -17.41 -3.47 4.27
CA PHE A 133 -17.93 -4.15 3.09
C PHE A 133 -17.07 -3.86 1.85
N ALA A 134 -16.66 -2.61 1.66
CA ALA A 134 -15.76 -2.20 0.59
C ALA A 134 -14.37 -2.85 0.70
N ALA A 135 -13.81 -2.94 1.91
CA ALA A 135 -12.52 -3.60 2.15
C ALA A 135 -12.57 -5.10 1.84
N ILE A 136 -13.65 -5.77 2.23
CA ILE A 136 -13.89 -7.20 1.89
C ILE A 136 -14.02 -7.38 0.37
N THR A 137 -14.73 -6.47 -0.30
CA THR A 137 -14.88 -6.50 -1.76
C THR A 137 -13.56 -6.28 -2.45
N TYR A 138 -12.76 -5.32 -1.99
CA TYR A 138 -11.41 -5.08 -2.50
C TYR A 138 -10.55 -6.35 -2.42
N ASP A 139 -10.51 -7.01 -1.27
CA ASP A 139 -9.71 -8.23 -1.09
C ASP A 139 -10.19 -9.40 -1.95
N LYS A 140 -11.51 -9.54 -2.13
CA LYS A 140 -12.08 -10.58 -3.02
C LYS A 140 -11.74 -10.31 -4.49
N THR A 141 -11.97 -9.07 -4.95
CA THR A 141 -11.67 -8.69 -6.34
C THR A 141 -10.17 -8.74 -6.61
N MET A 142 -9.32 -8.38 -5.65
CA MET A 142 -7.88 -8.49 -5.77
C MET A 142 -7.40 -9.94 -5.91
N LYS A 143 -8.04 -10.89 -5.23
CA LYS A 143 -7.74 -12.34 -5.38
C LYS A 143 -8.13 -12.89 -6.75
N ILE A 144 -9.15 -12.32 -7.39
CA ILE A 144 -9.65 -12.77 -8.70
C ILE A 144 -8.89 -12.11 -9.84
N SER A 145 -8.75 -10.78 -9.81
CA SER A 145 -8.16 -10.00 -10.91
C SER A 145 -6.66 -9.80 -10.81
N ALA A 146 -6.10 -9.86 -9.59
CA ALA A 146 -4.72 -9.50 -9.29
C ALA A 146 -4.33 -8.05 -9.69
N ILE A 147 -5.32 -7.19 -10.02
CA ILE A 147 -5.14 -5.80 -10.46
C ILE A 147 -5.71 -4.85 -9.41
N SER A 148 -4.85 -4.08 -8.75
CA SER A 148 -5.26 -3.18 -7.68
C SER A 148 -6.18 -2.05 -8.16
N ALA A 149 -5.94 -1.46 -9.33
CA ALA A 149 -6.78 -0.41 -9.89
C ALA A 149 -8.21 -0.91 -10.16
N PHE A 150 -8.38 -2.12 -10.72
CA PHE A 150 -9.69 -2.72 -10.94
C PHE A 150 -10.42 -2.98 -9.61
N SER A 151 -9.71 -3.48 -8.60
CA SER A 151 -10.28 -3.73 -7.28
C SER A 151 -10.73 -2.43 -6.60
N CYS A 152 -9.96 -1.34 -6.76
CA CYS A 152 -10.35 -0.01 -6.29
C CYS A 152 -11.57 0.54 -7.02
N LEU A 153 -11.66 0.35 -8.35
CA LEU A 153 -12.82 0.77 -9.15
C LEU A 153 -14.10 0.10 -8.66
N VAL A 154 -14.09 -1.23 -8.50
CA VAL A 154 -15.27 -1.98 -8.03
C VAL A 154 -15.65 -1.57 -6.60
N SER A 155 -14.68 -1.44 -5.71
CA SER A 155 -14.95 -1.06 -4.32
C SER A 155 -15.48 0.36 -4.20
N SER A 156 -14.91 1.33 -4.93
CA SER A 156 -15.36 2.71 -4.92
C SER A 156 -16.74 2.88 -5.58
N PHE A 157 -17.03 2.11 -6.63
CA PHE A 157 -18.36 2.03 -7.21
C PHE A 157 -19.41 1.57 -6.18
N LEU A 158 -19.11 0.51 -5.42
CA LEU A 158 -20.02 0.01 -4.37
C LEU A 158 -20.20 0.99 -3.22
N ILE A 159 -19.13 1.70 -2.83
CA ILE A 159 -19.21 2.76 -1.81
C ILE A 159 -20.18 3.86 -2.27
N ALA A 160 -20.00 4.37 -3.49
CA ALA A 160 -20.84 5.42 -4.03
C ALA A 160 -22.30 4.96 -4.19
N LEU A 161 -22.51 3.75 -4.73
CA LEU A 161 -23.83 3.15 -4.87
C LEU A 161 -24.55 3.02 -3.53
N SER A 162 -23.82 2.54 -2.49
CA SER A 162 -24.38 2.43 -1.13
C SER A 162 -24.77 3.80 -0.57
N GLY A 163 -23.92 4.83 -0.77
CA GLY A 163 -24.21 6.19 -0.33
C GLY A 163 -25.46 6.78 -0.98
N VAL A 164 -25.60 6.63 -2.31
CA VAL A 164 -26.76 7.07 -3.08
C VAL A 164 -28.03 6.35 -2.63
N LEU A 165 -27.99 5.04 -2.48
CA LEU A 165 -29.14 4.24 -2.02
C LEU A 165 -29.63 4.66 -0.64
N LEU A 166 -28.72 5.03 0.28
CA LEU A 166 -29.10 5.52 1.61
C LEU A 166 -29.81 6.88 1.56
N VAL A 167 -29.49 7.71 0.59
CA VAL A 167 -30.22 8.98 0.34
C VAL A 167 -31.60 8.71 -0.25
N GLU A 168 -31.70 7.82 -1.23
CA GLU A 168 -33.01 7.48 -1.85
C GLU A 168 -34.00 6.85 -0.85
N ILE A 169 -33.49 6.11 0.14
CA ILE A 169 -34.32 5.52 1.21
C ILE A 169 -34.66 6.58 2.29
N GLY A 170 -34.07 7.78 2.24
CA GLY A 170 -34.31 8.86 3.20
C GLY A 170 -33.59 8.69 4.54
N ILE A 171 -32.53 7.88 4.59
CA ILE A 171 -31.69 7.69 5.80
C ILE A 171 -30.64 8.80 5.91
N LEU A 172 -30.13 9.27 4.78
CA LEU A 172 -29.15 10.35 4.68
C LEU A 172 -29.67 11.49 3.82
N ASP A 173 -29.32 12.72 4.19
CA ASP A 173 -29.62 13.90 3.39
C ASP A 173 -28.57 14.13 2.28
N ASP A 174 -27.31 13.79 2.55
CA ASP A 174 -26.18 13.97 1.62
C ASP A 174 -25.18 12.81 1.73
N PRO A 175 -24.87 12.12 0.62
CA PRO A 175 -23.98 10.98 0.63
C PRO A 175 -22.49 11.36 0.67
N LYS A 176 -22.13 12.65 0.47
CA LYS A 176 -20.75 13.11 0.24
C LYS A 176 -19.80 12.68 1.35
N MET A 177 -20.16 12.97 2.62
CA MET A 177 -19.28 12.69 3.76
C MET A 177 -19.03 11.20 3.96
N LEU A 178 -20.06 10.39 3.75
CA LEU A 178 -19.95 8.93 3.79
C LEU A 178 -19.05 8.41 2.68
N ILE A 179 -19.28 8.84 1.44
CA ILE A 179 -18.50 8.39 0.27
C ILE A 179 -17.03 8.76 0.45
N VAL A 180 -16.71 10.02 0.79
CA VAL A 180 -15.34 10.47 0.96
C VAL A 180 -14.66 9.75 2.13
N GLY A 181 -15.34 9.58 3.26
CA GLY A 181 -14.79 8.84 4.41
C GLY A 181 -14.50 7.39 4.08
N ALA A 182 -15.43 6.70 3.40
CA ALA A 182 -15.26 5.29 3.05
C ALA A 182 -14.18 5.04 2.00
N ILE A 183 -13.86 6.01 1.13
CA ILE A 183 -12.81 5.92 0.12
C ILE A 183 -11.41 6.09 0.71
N MET A 184 -11.25 6.79 1.85
CA MET A 184 -9.95 7.15 2.41
C MET A 184 -8.95 5.98 2.50
N PRO A 185 -9.32 4.77 2.95
CA PRO A 185 -8.39 3.64 2.99
C PRO A 185 -7.96 3.10 1.61
N LEU A 186 -8.75 3.38 0.55
CA LEU A 186 -8.43 2.96 -0.81
C LEU A 186 -7.40 3.88 -1.47
N LEU A 187 -7.26 5.13 -0.98
CA LEU A 187 -6.33 6.09 -1.55
C LEU A 187 -4.87 5.64 -1.37
N PRO A 188 -4.06 5.70 -2.44
CA PRO A 188 -2.67 5.22 -2.42
C PRO A 188 -1.70 6.23 -1.77
N GLY A 189 -2.04 6.77 -0.58
CA GLY A 189 -1.27 7.83 0.07
C GLY A 189 0.18 7.44 0.38
N VAL A 190 0.40 6.23 0.91
CA VAL A 190 1.75 5.74 1.22
C VAL A 190 2.57 5.55 -0.06
N ALA A 191 1.96 5.04 -1.14
CA ALA A 191 2.63 4.88 -2.43
C ALA A 191 3.02 6.23 -3.03
N PHE A 192 2.12 7.22 -2.94
CA PHE A 192 2.33 8.58 -3.44
C PHE A 192 3.47 9.29 -2.70
N ILE A 193 3.49 9.26 -1.36
CA ILE A 193 4.57 9.87 -0.56
C ILE A 193 5.92 9.21 -0.87
N LYS A 194 5.95 7.87 -1.03
CA LYS A 194 7.18 7.16 -1.38
C LYS A 194 7.65 7.49 -2.80
N ALA A 195 6.72 7.68 -3.74
CA ALA A 195 7.06 8.13 -5.09
C ALA A 195 7.77 9.49 -5.06
N ILE A 196 7.22 10.46 -4.34
CA ILE A 196 7.83 11.79 -4.18
C ILE A 196 9.22 11.66 -3.54
N ARG A 197 9.34 10.85 -2.50
CA ARG A 197 10.62 10.66 -1.81
C ARG A 197 11.67 10.01 -2.70
N ASP A 198 11.31 8.98 -3.48
CA ASP A 198 12.23 8.34 -4.43
C ASP A 198 12.68 9.36 -5.51
N LEU A 199 11.78 10.24 -5.99
CA LEU A 199 12.12 11.32 -6.94
C LEU A 199 13.12 12.32 -6.34
N ILE A 200 12.86 12.80 -5.13
CA ILE A 200 13.75 13.75 -4.42
C ILE A 200 15.12 13.12 -4.15
N SER A 201 15.15 11.81 -3.86
CA SER A 201 16.40 11.06 -3.63
C SER A 201 17.16 10.71 -4.91
N GLY A 202 16.69 11.14 -6.09
CA GLY A 202 17.34 10.88 -7.39
C GLY A 202 16.97 9.52 -8.02
N ASN A 203 16.16 8.69 -7.37
CA ASN A 203 15.71 7.41 -7.89
C ASN A 203 14.53 7.57 -8.87
N LEU A 204 14.76 8.26 -9.99
CA LEU A 204 13.73 8.70 -10.94
C LEU A 204 12.85 7.55 -11.44
N ILE A 205 13.46 6.42 -11.86
CA ILE A 205 12.72 5.27 -12.41
C ILE A 205 11.75 4.70 -11.37
N SER A 206 12.21 4.53 -10.13
CA SER A 206 11.39 4.03 -9.02
C SER A 206 10.28 5.01 -8.66
N GLY A 207 10.61 6.31 -8.60
CA GLY A 207 9.66 7.37 -8.26
C GLY A 207 8.56 7.51 -9.30
N ILE A 208 8.90 7.56 -10.59
CA ILE A 208 7.93 7.64 -11.70
C ILE A 208 7.03 6.39 -11.73
N SER A 209 7.61 5.19 -11.60
CA SER A 209 6.83 3.96 -11.60
C SER A 209 5.79 3.94 -10.48
N ARG A 210 6.17 4.32 -9.24
CA ARG A 210 5.24 4.40 -8.11
C ARG A 210 4.19 5.50 -8.27
N ALA A 211 4.58 6.65 -8.81
CA ALA A 211 3.65 7.75 -9.07
C ALA A 211 2.59 7.34 -10.09
N PHE A 212 2.99 6.62 -11.13
CA PHE A 212 2.07 6.13 -12.16
C PHE A 212 1.11 5.06 -11.59
N ASP A 213 1.62 4.10 -10.80
CA ASP A 213 0.78 3.12 -10.10
C ASP A 213 -0.27 3.82 -9.20
N ALA A 214 0.14 4.86 -8.45
CA ALA A 214 -0.76 5.63 -7.61
C ALA A 214 -1.79 6.41 -8.42
N ALA A 215 -1.40 7.04 -9.53
CA ALA A 215 -2.28 7.78 -10.42
C ALA A 215 -3.36 6.85 -11.02
N MET A 216 -2.99 5.66 -11.46
CA MET A 216 -3.95 4.67 -11.97
C MET A 216 -5.00 4.25 -10.94
N ILE A 217 -4.60 4.10 -9.67
CA ILE A 217 -5.54 3.80 -8.59
C ILE A 217 -6.48 4.99 -8.36
N ILE A 218 -5.98 6.23 -8.34
CA ILE A 218 -6.81 7.43 -8.15
C ILE A 218 -7.82 7.59 -9.30
N ILE A 219 -7.39 7.39 -10.54
CA ILE A 219 -8.28 7.42 -11.71
C ILE A 219 -9.36 6.35 -11.60
N ALA A 220 -9.01 5.14 -11.18
CA ALA A 220 -9.96 4.05 -11.00
C ALA A 220 -11.02 4.38 -9.93
N ILE A 221 -10.60 4.93 -8.78
CA ILE A 221 -11.51 5.37 -7.72
C ILE A 221 -12.44 6.48 -8.23
N ALA A 222 -11.89 7.50 -8.87
CA ALA A 222 -12.66 8.61 -9.42
C ALA A 222 -13.66 8.13 -10.48
N SER A 223 -13.28 7.18 -11.33
CA SER A 223 -14.17 6.59 -12.33
C SER A 223 -15.32 5.79 -11.70
N GLY A 224 -15.02 4.99 -10.66
CA GLY A 224 -16.04 4.22 -9.95
C GLY A 224 -17.09 5.10 -9.27
N VAL A 225 -16.66 6.10 -8.55
CA VAL A 225 -17.54 7.08 -7.88
C VAL A 225 -18.25 7.96 -8.89
N GLY A 226 -17.50 8.50 -9.85
CA GLY A 226 -18.03 9.43 -10.85
C GLY A 226 -19.13 8.82 -11.71
N PHE A 227 -18.99 7.53 -12.08
CA PHE A 227 -20.01 6.82 -12.83
C PHE A 227 -21.34 6.73 -12.06
N VAL A 228 -21.28 6.41 -10.77
CA VAL A 228 -22.51 6.30 -9.96
C VAL A 228 -23.16 7.66 -9.76
N LEU A 229 -22.37 8.69 -9.41
CA LEU A 229 -22.89 10.02 -9.17
C LEU A 229 -23.45 10.67 -10.45
N ASP A 230 -22.77 10.52 -11.59
CA ASP A 230 -23.28 11.04 -12.87
C ASP A 230 -24.60 10.36 -13.25
N THR A 231 -24.69 9.04 -13.07
CA THR A 231 -25.91 8.28 -13.35
C THR A 231 -27.04 8.72 -12.43
N TRP A 232 -26.79 8.87 -11.13
CA TRP A 232 -27.78 9.34 -10.16
C TRP A 232 -28.29 10.74 -10.47
N TYR A 233 -27.37 11.65 -10.80
CA TYR A 233 -27.73 13.02 -11.20
C TYR A 233 -28.62 13.04 -12.46
N ARG A 234 -28.34 12.21 -13.46
CA ARG A 234 -29.15 12.12 -14.69
C ARG A 234 -30.55 11.57 -14.46
N ILE A 235 -30.76 10.76 -13.43
CA ILE A 235 -32.06 10.19 -13.07
C ILE A 235 -32.88 11.19 -12.21
N GLY A 236 -32.30 12.33 -11.82
CA GLY A 236 -33.00 13.38 -11.05
C GLY A 236 -32.74 13.31 -9.55
N GLY A 237 -31.69 12.62 -9.13
CA GLY A 237 -31.27 12.63 -7.73
C GLY A 237 -30.89 14.02 -7.22
N PRO A 238 -31.20 14.36 -5.96
CA PRO A 238 -30.83 15.65 -5.37
C PRO A 238 -29.30 15.78 -5.22
N PHE A 239 -28.80 17.01 -5.39
CA PHE A 239 -27.41 17.39 -5.08
C PHE A 239 -27.36 18.06 -3.73
#